data_2ffa582fdc1ea4fbf2456d7f4194f02e
#
_entry.id   2ffa582fdc1ea4fbf2456d7f4194f02e
#
_cell.length_a   1.000
_cell.length_b   1.000
_cell.length_c   1.000
_cell.angle_alpha   90.00
_cell.angle_beta   90.00
_cell.angle_gamma   90.00
#
_symmetry.space_group_name_H-M   'P 1'
#
loop_
_entity.id
_entity.type
_entity.pdbx_description
1 polymer ?
#
loop_
_entity_poly.entity_id
_entity_poly.type
_entity_poly.pdbx_seq_one_letter_code
_entity_poly.pdbx_strand_id
1 'polypeptide(L)'
;MNTSISTAVKGLHLNLDRAGNWVAPLTLRLFLAWEFFESGLEKWNGQNWFADIQDAFPFPFNHLPATLNWELSMWAELICALALLVGLGTRVSAIVLVVVTVVATAAVHWPADWSTLSELAQGYAISNKGHGNFKLPLIYLAALMPLLLAGPGKLSVDALLARWFWRRHND
;
A
#
# COMPACT_ATOMS: atom_id res chain seq x y z
N MET A 1 5.58 -38.46 27.64
CA MET A 1 4.41 -37.81 27.06
C MET A 1 4.67 -36.36 26.65
N ASN A 2 5.51 -35.58 27.38
CA ASN A 2 5.81 -34.17 27.06
C ASN A 2 6.67 -33.93 25.79
N THR A 3 7.55 -34.82 25.41
CA THR A 3 8.45 -34.69 24.26
C THR A 3 7.69 -34.77 22.91
N SER A 4 6.68 -35.62 22.81
CA SER A 4 5.90 -35.82 21.59
C SER A 4 5.03 -34.58 21.28
N ILE A 5 4.41 -33.96 22.30
CA ILE A 5 3.62 -32.73 22.15
C ILE A 5 4.51 -31.58 21.74
N SER A 6 5.70 -31.42 22.34
CA SER A 6 6.67 -30.38 22.00
C SER A 6 7.15 -30.51 20.54
N THR A 7 7.36 -31.73 20.04
CA THR A 7 7.75 -31.96 18.65
C THR A 7 6.64 -31.66 17.67
N ALA A 8 5.42 -32.03 17.98
CA ALA A 8 4.23 -31.70 17.15
C ALA A 8 3.98 -30.18 17.07
N VAL A 9 4.08 -29.47 18.20
CA VAL A 9 3.96 -28.00 18.25
C VAL A 9 5.06 -27.32 17.43
N LYS A 10 6.30 -27.75 17.58
CA LYS A 10 7.41 -27.23 16.75
C LYS A 10 7.20 -27.47 15.25
N GLY A 11 6.74 -28.66 14.88
CA GLY A 11 6.41 -28.99 13.48
C GLY A 11 5.31 -28.10 12.91
N LEU A 12 4.27 -27.83 13.71
CA LEU A 12 3.19 -26.91 13.33
C LEU A 12 3.72 -25.48 13.10
N HIS A 13 4.51 -24.93 14.02
CA HIS A 13 5.10 -23.59 13.87
C HIS A 13 5.94 -23.47 12.61
N LEU A 14 6.83 -24.44 12.35
CA LEU A 14 7.65 -24.44 11.13
C LEU A 14 6.81 -24.47 9.84
N ASN A 15 5.70 -25.20 9.84
CA ASN A 15 4.81 -25.25 8.68
C ASN A 15 4.02 -23.94 8.50
N LEU A 16 3.57 -23.32 9.61
CA LEU A 16 2.93 -22.00 9.57
C LEU A 16 3.89 -20.92 9.09
N ASP A 17 5.13 -20.90 9.57
CA ASP A 17 6.15 -19.96 9.12
C ASP A 17 6.45 -20.13 7.62
N ARG A 18 6.56 -21.38 7.16
CA ARG A 18 6.74 -21.67 5.73
C ARG A 18 5.55 -21.18 4.91
N ALA A 19 4.33 -21.50 5.31
CA ALA A 19 3.11 -21.03 4.63
C ALA A 19 2.99 -19.52 4.67
N GLY A 20 3.28 -18.89 5.82
CA GLY A 20 3.27 -17.45 5.99
C GLY A 20 4.16 -16.71 5.00
N ASN A 21 5.35 -17.22 4.72
CA ASN A 21 6.28 -16.62 3.73
C ASN A 21 5.76 -16.68 2.28
N TRP A 22 4.74 -17.46 1.99
CA TRP A 22 4.12 -17.56 0.67
C TRP A 22 2.80 -16.79 0.62
N VAL A 23 1.93 -17.04 1.59
CA VAL A 23 0.53 -16.60 1.59
C VAL A 23 0.42 -15.15 2.01
N ALA A 24 1.05 -14.73 3.10
CA ALA A 24 0.86 -13.39 3.65
C ALA A 24 1.26 -12.26 2.69
N PRO A 25 2.46 -12.27 2.05
CA PRO A 25 2.80 -11.24 1.08
C PRO A 25 1.92 -11.28 -0.16
N LEU A 26 1.49 -12.47 -0.62
CA LEU A 26 0.58 -12.60 -1.75
C LEU A 26 -0.77 -11.97 -1.44
N THR A 27 -1.35 -12.27 -0.28
CA THR A 27 -2.65 -11.72 0.13
C THR A 27 -2.61 -10.20 0.23
N LEU A 28 -1.55 -9.62 0.82
CA LEU A 28 -1.37 -8.18 0.90
C LEU A 28 -1.25 -7.55 -0.49
N ARG A 29 -0.47 -8.16 -1.38
CA ARG A 29 -0.32 -7.67 -2.75
C ARG A 29 -1.65 -7.68 -3.51
N LEU A 30 -2.41 -8.77 -3.43
CA LEU A 30 -3.71 -8.89 -4.12
C LEU A 30 -4.71 -7.86 -3.57
N PHE A 31 -4.77 -7.71 -2.25
CA PHE A 31 -5.63 -6.71 -1.61
C PHE A 31 -5.27 -5.29 -2.06
N LEU A 32 -4.01 -4.89 -1.90
CA LEU A 32 -3.56 -3.55 -2.27
C LEU A 32 -3.62 -3.30 -3.78
N ALA A 33 -3.32 -4.31 -4.60
CA ALA A 33 -3.47 -4.21 -6.06
C ALA A 33 -4.92 -3.91 -6.44
N TRP A 34 -5.90 -4.55 -5.80
CA TRP A 34 -7.31 -4.28 -6.05
C TRP A 34 -7.70 -2.85 -5.67
N GLU A 35 -7.41 -2.43 -4.44
CA GLU A 35 -7.78 -1.12 -3.90
C GLU A 35 -7.17 0.03 -4.74
N PHE A 36 -5.88 -0.04 -5.05
CA PHE A 36 -5.23 1.00 -5.84
C PHE A 36 -5.59 0.95 -7.33
N PHE A 37 -5.91 -0.24 -7.87
CA PHE A 37 -6.40 -0.33 -9.24
C PHE A 37 -7.79 0.29 -9.39
N GLU A 38 -8.69 0.04 -8.45
CA GLU A 38 -10.01 0.66 -8.40
C GLU A 38 -9.89 2.19 -8.30
N SER A 39 -9.08 2.71 -7.38
CA SER A 39 -8.82 4.14 -7.21
C SER A 39 -8.23 4.79 -8.48
N GLY A 40 -7.30 4.11 -9.14
CA GLY A 40 -6.73 4.56 -10.42
C GLY A 40 -7.75 4.58 -11.55
N LEU A 41 -8.63 3.56 -11.63
CA LEU A 41 -9.72 3.52 -12.63
C LEU A 41 -10.78 4.59 -12.38
N GLU A 42 -11.10 4.90 -11.13
CA GLU A 42 -12.00 6.02 -10.82
C GLU A 42 -11.45 7.34 -11.37
N LYS A 43 -10.13 7.57 -11.21
CA LYS A 43 -9.48 8.74 -11.79
C LYS A 43 -9.44 8.71 -13.31
N TRP A 44 -9.18 7.55 -13.91
CA TRP A 44 -9.16 7.39 -15.37
C TRP A 44 -10.50 7.72 -16.02
N ASN A 45 -11.61 7.32 -15.41
CA ASN A 45 -12.96 7.53 -15.93
C ASN A 45 -13.62 8.81 -15.38
N GLY A 46 -13.03 9.43 -14.36
CA GLY A 46 -13.59 10.58 -13.65
C GLY A 46 -13.15 11.92 -14.23
N GLN A 47 -13.66 12.97 -13.59
CA GLN A 47 -13.24 14.34 -13.87
C GLN A 47 -12.20 14.79 -12.84
N ASN A 48 -11.22 15.58 -13.30
CA ASN A 48 -10.17 16.10 -12.42
C ASN A 48 -10.73 17.17 -11.47
N TRP A 49 -10.89 16.79 -10.21
CA TRP A 49 -11.32 17.68 -9.12
C TRP A 49 -10.14 18.19 -8.26
N PHE A 50 -8.89 17.83 -8.59
CA PHE A 50 -7.71 18.29 -7.85
C PHE A 50 -7.52 19.81 -7.93
N ALA A 51 -8.06 20.46 -8.96
CA ALA A 51 -8.06 21.92 -9.07
C ALA A 51 -8.81 22.59 -7.91
N ASP A 52 -9.87 21.98 -7.40
CA ASP A 52 -10.69 22.51 -6.31
C ASP A 52 -10.00 22.42 -4.95
N ILE A 53 -8.96 21.59 -4.84
CA ILE A 53 -8.22 21.35 -3.59
C ILE A 53 -6.71 21.60 -3.73
N GLN A 54 -6.29 22.37 -4.75
CA GLN A 54 -4.88 22.58 -5.07
C GLN A 54 -4.05 23.06 -3.87
N ASP A 55 -4.60 23.97 -3.06
CA ASP A 55 -3.92 24.55 -1.91
C ASP A 55 -3.81 23.58 -0.71
N ALA A 56 -4.60 22.50 -0.69
CA ALA A 56 -4.57 21.48 0.33
C ALA A 56 -3.44 20.45 0.13
N PHE A 57 -2.83 20.40 -1.06
CA PHE A 57 -1.70 19.49 -1.29
C PHE A 57 -0.47 19.90 -0.48
N PRO A 58 0.25 18.92 0.14
CA PRO A 58 1.51 19.20 0.79
C PRO A 58 2.61 19.55 -0.21
N PHE A 59 3.65 20.28 0.24
CA PHE A 59 4.85 20.52 -0.56
C PHE A 59 5.48 19.20 -1.01
N PRO A 60 5.94 19.07 -2.26
CA PRO A 60 5.96 20.08 -3.35
C PRO A 60 4.71 20.09 -4.26
N PHE A 61 3.71 19.24 -4.00
CA PHE A 61 2.57 19.00 -4.89
C PHE A 61 1.64 20.21 -5.01
N ASN A 62 1.58 21.07 -4.01
CA ASN A 62 0.81 22.33 -4.06
C ASN A 62 1.36 23.32 -5.11
N HIS A 63 2.62 23.18 -5.54
CA HIS A 63 3.23 23.99 -6.57
C HIS A 63 3.15 23.37 -7.99
N LEU A 64 2.72 22.12 -8.09
CA LEU A 64 2.54 21.46 -9.38
C LEU A 64 1.13 21.76 -9.93
N PRO A 65 0.96 21.83 -11.27
CA PRO A 65 -0.37 21.94 -11.85
C PRO A 65 -1.30 20.79 -11.38
N ALA A 66 -2.57 21.12 -11.10
CA ALA A 66 -3.56 20.13 -10.66
C ALA A 66 -3.72 18.96 -11.65
N THR A 67 -3.62 19.24 -12.95
CA THR A 67 -3.65 18.22 -14.00
C THR A 67 -2.50 17.24 -13.89
N LEU A 68 -1.29 17.74 -13.60
CA LEU A 68 -0.12 16.89 -13.41
C LEU A 68 -0.24 16.04 -12.16
N ASN A 69 -0.70 16.60 -11.04
CA ASN A 69 -0.96 15.83 -9.81
C ASN A 69 -1.99 14.72 -10.03
N TRP A 70 -3.05 15.03 -10.79
CA TRP A 70 -4.08 14.06 -11.14
C TRP A 70 -3.52 12.89 -11.95
N GLU A 71 -2.81 13.20 -13.03
CA GLU A 71 -2.20 12.19 -13.89
C GLU A 71 -1.13 11.36 -13.16
N LEU A 72 -0.27 12.01 -12.37
CA LEU A 72 0.75 11.33 -11.59
C LEU A 72 0.13 10.35 -10.59
N SER A 73 -0.91 10.76 -9.86
CA SER A 73 -1.58 9.86 -8.91
C SER A 73 -2.27 8.71 -9.63
N MET A 74 -3.01 8.98 -10.69
CA MET A 74 -3.72 7.99 -11.50
C MET A 74 -2.76 6.93 -12.06
N TRP A 75 -1.69 7.35 -12.75
CA TRP A 75 -0.72 6.42 -13.33
C TRP A 75 0.10 5.68 -12.27
N ALA A 76 0.46 6.33 -11.18
CA ALA A 76 1.15 5.69 -10.07
C ALA A 76 0.29 4.56 -9.47
N GLU A 77 -0.98 4.80 -9.25
CA GLU A 77 -1.92 3.80 -8.73
C GLU A 77 -2.10 2.63 -9.71
N LEU A 78 -2.38 2.89 -10.98
CA LEU A 78 -2.60 1.84 -11.98
C LEU A 78 -1.34 0.99 -12.21
N ILE A 79 -0.19 1.62 -12.44
CA ILE A 79 1.07 0.91 -12.72
C ILE A 79 1.52 0.12 -11.49
N CYS A 80 1.50 0.73 -10.31
CA CYS A 80 1.93 0.06 -9.09
C CYS A 80 0.95 -1.05 -8.68
N ALA A 81 -0.34 -0.90 -8.90
CA ALA A 81 -1.33 -1.96 -8.68
C ALA A 81 -1.02 -3.20 -9.54
N LEU A 82 -0.79 -3.02 -10.83
CA LEU A 82 -0.41 -4.12 -11.74
C LEU A 82 0.95 -4.74 -11.36
N ALA A 83 1.91 -3.91 -10.96
CA ALA A 83 3.21 -4.37 -10.49
C ALA A 83 3.09 -5.19 -9.19
N LEU A 84 2.26 -4.77 -8.23
CA LEU A 84 1.95 -5.53 -7.02
C LEU A 84 1.23 -6.84 -7.34
N LEU A 85 0.29 -6.84 -8.28
CA LEU A 85 -0.45 -8.04 -8.67
C LEU A 85 0.50 -9.16 -9.08
N VAL A 86 1.45 -8.86 -9.96
CA VAL A 86 2.43 -9.85 -10.43
C VAL A 86 3.64 -9.99 -9.51
N GLY A 87 3.86 -9.05 -8.60
CA GLY A 87 5.01 -9.01 -7.69
C GLY A 87 6.31 -8.63 -8.38
N LEU A 88 6.26 -7.62 -9.26
CA LEU A 88 7.40 -7.04 -9.95
C LEU A 88 7.74 -5.67 -9.37
N GLY A 89 8.99 -5.47 -8.95
CA GLY A 89 9.41 -4.22 -8.32
C GLY A 89 8.60 -3.87 -7.08
N THR A 90 8.19 -4.86 -6.30
CA THR A 90 7.22 -4.74 -5.19
C THR A 90 7.60 -3.65 -4.19
N ARG A 91 8.89 -3.55 -3.82
CA ARG A 91 9.34 -2.53 -2.86
C ARG A 91 9.24 -1.12 -3.43
N VAL A 92 9.57 -0.95 -4.70
CA VAL A 92 9.47 0.35 -5.40
C VAL A 92 8.00 0.76 -5.48
N SER A 93 7.12 -0.15 -5.92
CA SER A 93 5.67 0.08 -5.96
C SER A 93 5.12 0.44 -4.58
N ALA A 94 5.56 -0.25 -3.52
CA ALA A 94 5.15 0.05 -2.16
C ALA A 94 5.59 1.46 -1.72
N ILE A 95 6.81 1.92 -2.06
CA ILE A 95 7.27 3.29 -1.77
C ILE A 95 6.40 4.30 -2.50
N VAL A 96 6.17 4.11 -3.80
CA VAL A 96 5.35 5.03 -4.60
C VAL A 96 3.94 5.14 -4.02
N LEU A 97 3.30 4.00 -3.70
CA LEU A 97 1.95 3.99 -3.13
C LEU A 97 1.90 4.56 -1.71
N VAL A 98 2.96 4.41 -0.90
CA VAL A 98 3.08 5.11 0.39
C VAL A 98 3.06 6.61 0.17
N VAL A 99 3.84 7.14 -0.79
CA VAL A 99 3.85 8.57 -1.10
C VAL A 99 2.47 9.04 -1.56
N VAL A 100 1.84 8.35 -2.50
CA VAL A 100 0.49 8.67 -2.97
C VAL A 100 -0.51 8.69 -1.81
N THR A 101 -0.48 7.66 -0.95
CA THR A 101 -1.39 7.56 0.20
C THR A 101 -1.17 8.66 1.23
N VAL A 102 0.09 9.01 1.53
CA VAL A 102 0.41 10.11 2.46
C VAL A 102 -0.07 11.45 1.90
N VAL A 103 0.17 11.72 0.62
CA VAL A 103 -0.28 12.95 -0.05
C VAL A 103 -1.81 13.03 -0.07
N ALA A 104 -2.49 11.95 -0.45
CA ALA A 104 -3.94 11.87 -0.45
C ALA A 104 -4.52 12.03 0.97
N THR A 105 -3.86 11.43 1.97
CA THR A 105 -4.27 11.61 3.37
C THR A 105 -4.21 13.07 3.78
N ALA A 106 -3.11 13.74 3.50
CA ALA A 106 -2.92 15.14 3.86
C ALA A 106 -3.89 16.09 3.14
N ALA A 107 -4.11 15.87 1.83
CA ALA A 107 -4.91 16.77 1.01
C ALA A 107 -6.44 16.57 1.13
N VAL A 108 -6.88 15.32 1.39
CA VAL A 108 -8.31 14.94 1.24
C VAL A 108 -8.90 14.39 2.53
N HIS A 109 -8.12 13.57 3.25
CA HIS A 109 -8.64 12.74 4.34
C HIS A 109 -8.36 13.28 5.72
N TRP A 110 -7.35 14.16 5.86
CA TRP A 110 -7.01 14.79 7.13
C TRP A 110 -8.03 15.85 7.50
N PRO A 111 -8.42 16.00 8.77
CA PRO A 111 -9.30 17.10 9.18
C PRO A 111 -8.61 18.45 9.01
N ALA A 112 -9.34 19.42 8.44
CA ALA A 112 -8.82 20.77 8.25
C ALA A 112 -8.53 21.47 9.58
N ASP A 113 -9.43 21.27 10.56
CA ASP A 113 -9.35 21.89 11.88
C ASP A 113 -9.48 20.82 12.98
N TRP A 114 -8.58 20.82 13.93
CA TRP A 114 -8.65 20.05 15.16
C TRP A 114 -7.87 20.74 16.26
N SER A 115 -8.42 20.79 17.46
CA SER A 115 -7.82 21.44 18.64
C SER A 115 -7.43 20.42 19.69
N THR A 116 -8.07 19.27 19.71
CA THR A 116 -7.85 18.20 20.69
C THR A 116 -7.62 16.85 20.03
N LEU A 117 -6.89 15.96 20.71
CA LEU A 117 -6.72 14.57 20.25
C LEU A 117 -8.05 13.82 20.12
N SER A 118 -9.06 14.21 20.91
CA SER A 118 -10.41 13.64 20.82
C SER A 118 -11.09 14.02 19.51
N GLU A 119 -10.94 15.24 19.04
CA GLU A 119 -11.45 15.70 17.74
C GLU A 119 -10.72 15.02 16.60
N LEU A 120 -9.38 14.96 16.66
CA LEU A 120 -8.58 14.24 15.68
C LEU A 120 -9.00 12.75 15.59
N ALA A 121 -9.26 12.10 16.73
CA ALA A 121 -9.67 10.71 16.77
C ALA A 121 -11.02 10.44 16.05
N GLN A 122 -11.89 11.44 15.94
CA GLN A 122 -13.14 11.32 15.18
C GLN A 122 -12.90 11.14 13.67
N GLY A 123 -11.76 11.64 13.15
CA GLY A 123 -11.32 11.42 11.78
C GLY A 123 -10.85 9.98 11.50
N TYR A 124 -10.68 9.14 12.53
CA TYR A 124 -10.46 7.70 12.35
C TYR A 124 -11.78 7.00 11.95
N ALA A 125 -12.34 7.43 10.85
CA ALA A 125 -13.61 6.98 10.26
C ALA A 125 -13.45 6.74 8.76
N ILE A 126 -14.38 5.99 8.16
CA ILE A 126 -14.45 5.77 6.72
C ILE A 126 -15.18 6.94 6.02
N SER A 127 -16.30 7.36 6.59
CA SER A 127 -17.08 8.49 6.05
C SER A 127 -16.71 9.78 6.74
N ASN A 128 -16.47 10.84 5.95
CA ASN A 128 -16.20 12.17 6.48
C ASN A 128 -17.49 12.79 7.06
N LYS A 129 -17.45 13.12 8.36
CA LYS A 129 -18.53 13.80 9.10
C LYS A 129 -18.08 15.19 9.60
N GLY A 130 -17.13 15.82 8.90
CA GLY A 130 -16.57 17.11 9.27
C GLY A 130 -15.23 17.02 10.00
N HIS A 131 -14.76 15.80 10.36
CA HIS A 131 -13.50 15.59 11.07
C HIS A 131 -12.48 14.78 10.27
N GLY A 132 -12.64 14.71 8.94
CA GLY A 132 -11.83 13.87 8.07
C GLY A 132 -12.29 12.40 8.04
N ASN A 133 -11.54 11.55 7.32
CA ASN A 133 -11.85 10.13 7.15
C ASN A 133 -10.58 9.30 6.84
N PHE A 134 -9.52 9.50 7.61
CA PHE A 134 -8.19 8.92 7.33
C PHE A 134 -8.03 7.44 7.72
N LYS A 135 -9.09 6.73 8.12
CA LYS A 135 -9.01 5.33 8.55
C LYS A 135 -8.52 4.40 7.43
N LEU A 136 -9.11 4.49 6.22
CA LEU A 136 -8.69 3.66 5.08
C LEU A 136 -7.25 3.95 4.66
N PRO A 137 -6.81 5.20 4.46
CA PRO A 137 -5.41 5.51 4.22
C PRO A 137 -4.44 4.90 5.23
N LEU A 138 -4.75 4.95 6.52
CA LEU A 138 -3.91 4.33 7.55
C LEU A 138 -3.83 2.80 7.42
N ILE A 139 -4.94 2.15 7.07
CA ILE A 139 -4.96 0.69 6.81
C ILE A 139 -4.08 0.37 5.60
N TYR A 140 -4.13 1.17 4.52
CA TYR A 140 -3.28 0.96 3.35
C TYR A 140 -1.79 1.17 3.68
N LEU A 141 -1.45 2.22 4.43
CA LEU A 141 -0.08 2.43 4.90
C LEU A 141 0.41 1.25 5.74
N ALA A 142 -0.41 0.77 6.68
CA ALA A 142 -0.07 -0.39 7.51
C ALA A 142 0.12 -1.67 6.67
N ALA A 143 -0.70 -1.87 5.62
CA ALA A 143 -0.62 -3.02 4.72
C ALA A 143 0.56 -2.93 3.73
N LEU A 144 1.00 -1.72 3.36
CA LEU A 144 2.18 -1.49 2.51
C LEU A 144 3.50 -1.75 3.25
N MET A 145 3.56 -1.53 4.57
CA MET A 145 4.80 -1.70 5.36
C MET A 145 5.41 -3.09 5.27
N PRO A 146 4.68 -4.20 5.44
CA PRO A 146 5.24 -5.54 5.27
C PRO A 146 5.80 -5.79 3.87
N LEU A 147 5.17 -5.27 2.81
CA LEU A 147 5.66 -5.41 1.44
C LEU A 147 6.94 -4.61 1.20
N LEU A 148 7.04 -3.43 1.79
CA LEU A 148 8.23 -2.59 1.73
C LEU A 148 9.41 -3.25 2.47
N LEU A 149 9.19 -3.71 3.71
CA LEU A 149 10.25 -4.22 4.58
C LEU A 149 10.63 -5.66 4.28
N ALA A 150 9.64 -6.57 4.24
CA ALA A 150 9.87 -8.00 4.01
C ALA A 150 9.92 -8.38 2.51
N GLY A 151 9.34 -7.53 1.63
CA GLY A 151 9.37 -7.73 0.19
C GLY A 151 8.21 -8.56 -0.36
N PRO A 152 8.33 -9.02 -1.62
CA PRO A 152 7.22 -9.55 -2.42
C PRO A 152 6.73 -10.94 -2.02
N GLY A 153 7.49 -11.67 -1.19
CA GLY A 153 7.24 -13.08 -0.93
C GLY A 153 7.71 -14.02 -2.06
N LYS A 154 7.57 -15.31 -1.84
CA LYS A 154 8.10 -16.33 -2.74
C LYS A 154 7.30 -16.52 -4.03
N LEU A 155 6.01 -16.16 -4.03
CA LEU A 155 5.11 -16.18 -5.19
C LEU A 155 5.11 -14.82 -5.89
N SER A 156 6.24 -14.43 -6.50
CA SER A 156 6.42 -13.15 -7.16
C SER A 156 7.41 -13.23 -8.31
N VAL A 157 7.27 -12.34 -9.27
CA VAL A 157 8.25 -12.18 -10.37
C VAL A 157 9.62 -11.77 -9.82
N ASP A 158 9.67 -10.89 -8.84
CA ASP A 158 10.93 -10.50 -8.16
C ASP A 158 11.68 -11.72 -7.60
N ALA A 159 10.96 -12.66 -6.98
CA ALA A 159 11.59 -13.88 -6.45
C ALA A 159 12.09 -14.83 -7.55
N LEU A 160 11.40 -14.89 -8.69
CA LEU A 160 11.84 -15.68 -9.85
C LEU A 160 13.10 -15.07 -10.47
N LEU A 161 13.11 -13.75 -10.66
CA LEU A 161 14.26 -13.01 -11.20
C LEU A 161 15.47 -13.15 -10.29
N ALA A 162 15.29 -12.98 -8.98
CA ALA A 162 16.39 -13.15 -8.01
C ALA A 162 17.02 -14.54 -8.08
N ARG A 163 16.22 -15.62 -8.20
CA ARG A 163 16.71 -16.99 -8.36
C ARG A 163 17.46 -17.20 -9.66
N TRP A 164 16.98 -16.60 -10.76
CA TRP A 164 17.59 -16.71 -12.08
C TRP A 164 18.95 -16.02 -12.13
N PHE A 165 19.06 -14.78 -11.58
CA PHE A 165 20.32 -14.05 -11.49
C PHE A 165 21.34 -14.79 -10.61
N TRP A 166 20.89 -15.36 -9.48
CA TRP A 166 21.78 -16.06 -8.54
C TRP A 166 22.38 -17.34 -9.16
N ARG A 167 21.59 -18.07 -9.97
CA ARG A 167 22.10 -19.27 -10.69
C ARG A 167 23.16 -18.90 -11.71
N ARG A 168 22.97 -17.82 -12.47
CA ARG A 168 23.92 -17.39 -13.50
C ARG A 168 25.28 -16.93 -13.00
N HIS A 169 25.41 -16.57 -11.74
CA HIS A 169 26.68 -16.10 -11.16
C HIS A 169 27.44 -17.21 -10.40
N ASN A 170 26.83 -18.36 -10.20
CA ASN A 170 27.43 -19.49 -9.49
C ASN A 170 27.72 -20.71 -10.40
N ASP A 171 27.40 -20.62 -11.68
CA ASP A 171 27.82 -21.52 -12.76
C ASP A 171 28.95 -20.86 -13.58
#